data_f35e6f5ff3876d4221bcb978db0316e1
#
_entry.id   f35e6f5ff3876d4221bcb978db0316e1
#
_cell.length_a   1.000
_cell.length_b   1.000
_cell.length_c   1.000
_cell.angle_alpha   90.00
_cell.angle_beta   90.00
_cell.angle_gamma   90.00
#
_symmetry.space_group_name_H-M   'P 1'
#
loop_
_entity.id
_entity.type
_entity.pdbx_description
1 polymer ?
#
loop_
_entity_poly.entity_id
_entity_poly.type
_entity_poly.pdbx_seq_one_letter_code
_entity_poly.pdbx_strand_id
1 'polypeptide(L)'
;GAPFQISGPTGAMSAVLIVLVSRYGLEGIWVAGLLSGIFLLIIGLLRLGRFIAFIPAPVISGFTSGIALIIFIGQIDNFLGVKTPATETAAQKFLGYFHGGFTPDFHTIILGLVVIGTMIFWPPKWNARFPASLLGIILATLLNWILRGPAPMIGTIPQSLILQSRLSLSNVPWSHLPEFVAPTLTITALGAVESLLCGAVGSN
;
A
#
# COMPACT_ATOMS: atom_id res chain seq x y z
N GLY A 1 -15.57 -12.24 -6.43
CA GLY A 1 -15.36 -10.83 -6.71
C GLY A 1 -16.60 -10.18 -7.28
N ALA A 2 -16.70 -8.89 -7.16
CA ALA A 2 -17.77 -8.12 -7.75
C ALA A 2 -17.38 -7.70 -9.20
N PRO A 3 -18.36 -7.47 -10.10
CA PRO A 3 -18.08 -6.81 -11.37
C PRO A 3 -17.39 -5.46 -11.12
N PHE A 4 -16.44 -5.09 -11.98
CA PHE A 4 -15.68 -3.83 -11.89
C PHE A 4 -14.70 -3.72 -10.71
N GLN A 5 -14.39 -4.82 -10.02
CA GLN A 5 -13.43 -4.85 -8.94
C GLN A 5 -12.05 -5.27 -9.43
N ILE A 6 -11.02 -4.50 -9.06
CA ILE A 6 -9.62 -4.91 -9.15
C ILE A 6 -9.16 -5.28 -7.75
N SER A 7 -8.77 -6.54 -7.56
CA SER A 7 -8.25 -7.03 -6.29
C SER A 7 -6.73 -7.02 -6.32
N GLY A 8 -6.12 -6.54 -5.24
CA GLY A 8 -4.66 -6.51 -5.09
C GLY A 8 -4.26 -5.93 -3.73
N PRO A 9 -2.99 -5.98 -3.38
CA PRO A 9 -2.50 -5.36 -2.16
C PRO A 9 -2.68 -3.85 -2.24
N THR A 10 -3.25 -3.29 -1.16
CA THR A 10 -3.48 -1.85 -1.03
C THR A 10 -2.40 -1.19 -0.19
N GLY A 11 -2.40 0.16 -0.15
CA GLY A 11 -1.50 0.92 0.73
C GLY A 11 -1.67 0.56 2.21
N ALA A 12 -2.87 0.18 2.65
CA ALA A 12 -3.11 -0.28 4.02
C ALA A 12 -2.44 -1.62 4.30
N MET A 13 -2.51 -2.55 3.37
CA MET A 13 -1.81 -3.83 3.47
C MET A 13 -0.29 -3.66 3.49
N SER A 14 0.24 -2.67 2.77
CA SER A 14 1.68 -2.39 2.73
C SER A 14 2.26 -2.15 4.12
N ALA A 15 1.52 -1.50 5.03
CA ALA A 15 1.97 -1.27 6.40
C ALA A 15 2.20 -2.59 7.16
N VAL A 16 1.30 -3.56 7.00
CA VAL A 16 1.45 -4.90 7.61
C VAL A 16 2.58 -5.69 6.95
N LEU A 17 2.68 -5.61 5.61
CA LEU A 17 3.70 -6.32 4.86
C LEU A 17 5.12 -5.81 5.15
N ILE A 18 5.31 -4.52 5.36
CA ILE A 18 6.61 -3.93 5.74
C ILE A 18 7.10 -4.53 7.06
N VAL A 19 6.23 -4.67 8.05
CA VAL A 19 6.58 -5.28 9.34
C VAL A 19 6.96 -6.75 9.15
N LEU A 20 6.21 -7.48 8.34
CA LEU A 20 6.54 -8.88 8.02
C LEU A 20 7.88 -9.01 7.33
N VAL A 21 8.17 -8.15 6.34
CA VAL A 21 9.47 -8.16 5.66
C VAL A 21 10.61 -7.85 6.61
N SER A 22 10.43 -6.88 7.50
CA SER A 22 11.49 -6.50 8.46
C SER A 22 11.83 -7.61 9.47
N ARG A 23 10.84 -8.46 9.83
CA ARG A 23 11.01 -9.55 10.78
C ARG A 23 11.41 -10.88 10.14
N TYR A 24 10.81 -11.23 9.00
CA TYR A 24 10.88 -12.56 8.40
C TYR A 24 11.35 -12.56 6.94
N GLY A 25 11.78 -11.40 6.43
CA GLY A 25 12.17 -11.26 5.02
C GLY A 25 10.98 -11.44 4.06
N LEU A 26 11.29 -11.60 2.78
CA LEU A 26 10.27 -11.80 1.74
C LEU A 26 9.48 -13.11 1.93
N GLU A 27 10.08 -14.11 2.56
CA GLU A 27 9.43 -15.40 2.84
C GLU A 27 8.22 -15.24 3.77
N GLY A 28 8.30 -14.30 4.73
CA GLY A 28 7.18 -13.96 5.60
C GLY A 28 5.96 -13.45 4.84
N ILE A 29 6.15 -12.67 3.76
CA ILE A 29 5.06 -12.22 2.90
C ILE A 29 4.41 -13.40 2.17
N TRP A 30 5.22 -14.32 1.64
CA TRP A 30 4.69 -15.48 0.93
C TRP A 30 3.81 -16.35 1.82
N VAL A 31 4.27 -16.61 3.05
CA VAL A 31 3.53 -17.42 4.03
C VAL A 31 2.23 -16.72 4.43
N ALA A 32 2.31 -15.47 4.86
CA ALA A 32 1.13 -14.70 5.27
C ALA A 32 0.14 -14.51 4.10
N GLY A 33 0.65 -14.28 2.88
CA GLY A 33 -0.15 -14.17 1.68
C GLY A 33 -0.89 -15.46 1.33
N LEU A 34 -0.20 -16.60 1.38
CA LEU A 34 -0.82 -17.91 1.15
C LEU A 34 -1.92 -18.21 2.18
N LEU A 35 -1.60 -18.03 3.47
CA LEU A 35 -2.54 -18.28 4.56
C LEU A 35 -3.76 -17.33 4.47
N SER A 36 -3.54 -16.06 4.19
CA SER A 36 -4.64 -15.10 4.03
C SER A 36 -5.53 -15.43 2.82
N GLY A 37 -4.92 -15.90 1.72
CA GLY A 37 -5.66 -16.39 0.56
C GLY A 37 -6.55 -17.57 0.89
N ILE A 38 -6.05 -18.54 1.68
CA ILE A 38 -6.83 -19.69 2.16
C ILE A 38 -8.00 -19.22 3.05
N PHE A 39 -7.76 -18.30 3.99
CA PHE A 39 -8.83 -17.77 4.83
C PHE A 39 -9.88 -16.99 4.02
N LEU A 40 -9.47 -16.17 3.05
CA LEU A 40 -10.40 -15.48 2.17
C LEU A 40 -11.25 -16.46 1.34
N LEU A 41 -10.63 -17.54 0.87
CA LEU A 41 -11.35 -18.59 0.16
C LEU A 41 -12.40 -19.26 1.06
N ILE A 42 -12.05 -19.59 2.31
CA ILE A 42 -12.97 -20.15 3.29
C ILE A 42 -14.12 -19.17 3.57
N ILE A 43 -13.81 -17.91 3.82
CA ILE A 43 -14.80 -16.82 4.03
C ILE A 43 -15.76 -16.74 2.83
N GLY A 44 -15.22 -16.83 1.61
CA GLY A 44 -16.00 -16.80 0.38
C GLY A 44 -16.91 -18.00 0.23
N LEU A 45 -16.40 -19.23 0.44
CA LEU A 45 -17.17 -20.47 0.35
C LEU A 45 -18.29 -20.53 1.39
N LEU A 46 -18.01 -20.07 2.60
CA LEU A 46 -19.01 -19.99 3.68
C LEU A 46 -19.97 -18.80 3.52
N ARG A 47 -19.79 -17.98 2.47
CA ARG A 47 -20.60 -16.78 2.18
C ARG A 47 -20.67 -15.81 3.35
N LEU A 48 -19.57 -15.72 4.14
CA LEU A 48 -19.50 -14.84 5.31
C LEU A 48 -19.48 -13.36 4.93
N GLY A 49 -19.21 -13.01 3.66
CA GLY A 49 -19.28 -11.64 3.15
C GLY A 49 -20.62 -10.95 3.38
N ARG A 50 -21.73 -11.72 3.50
CA ARG A 50 -23.05 -11.16 3.83
C ARG A 50 -23.09 -10.45 5.19
N PHE A 51 -22.21 -10.81 6.13
CA PHE A 51 -22.15 -10.17 7.44
C PHE A 51 -21.62 -8.75 7.40
N ILE A 52 -20.96 -8.34 6.32
CA ILE A 52 -20.51 -6.95 6.15
C ILE A 52 -21.69 -5.98 6.05
N ALA A 53 -22.85 -6.42 5.55
CA ALA A 53 -24.05 -5.60 5.55
C ALA A 53 -24.50 -5.13 6.96
N PHE A 54 -24.02 -5.81 8.01
CA PHE A 54 -24.29 -5.44 9.39
C PHE A 54 -23.26 -4.47 9.97
N ILE A 55 -22.20 -4.11 9.23
CA ILE A 55 -21.21 -3.14 9.71
C ILE A 55 -21.81 -1.73 9.63
N PRO A 56 -21.93 -1.01 10.76
CA PRO A 56 -22.47 0.33 10.77
C PRO A 56 -21.62 1.30 9.94
N ALA A 57 -22.25 2.24 9.25
CA ALA A 57 -21.57 3.24 8.44
C ALA A 57 -20.44 3.99 9.17
N PRO A 58 -20.55 4.36 10.47
CA PRO A 58 -19.46 5.00 11.21
C PRO A 58 -18.20 4.13 11.30
N VAL A 59 -18.34 2.80 11.37
CA VAL A 59 -17.18 1.88 11.41
C VAL A 59 -16.45 1.90 10.08
N ILE A 60 -17.19 1.88 8.96
CA ILE A 60 -16.63 1.96 7.61
C ILE A 60 -15.91 3.30 7.43
N SER A 61 -16.53 4.41 7.85
CA SER A 61 -15.94 5.73 7.76
C SER A 61 -14.66 5.86 8.62
N GLY A 62 -14.69 5.34 9.84
CA GLY A 62 -13.53 5.31 10.73
C GLY A 62 -12.38 4.48 10.16
N PHE A 63 -12.69 3.30 9.62
CA PHE A 63 -11.73 2.42 8.95
C PHE A 63 -11.08 3.12 7.75
N THR A 64 -11.87 3.70 6.86
CA THR A 64 -11.38 4.41 5.67
C THR A 64 -10.51 5.61 6.03
N SER A 65 -10.94 6.40 7.03
CA SER A 65 -10.16 7.55 7.52
C SER A 65 -8.84 7.12 8.17
N GLY A 66 -8.86 6.03 8.93
CA GLY A 66 -7.65 5.45 9.52
C GLY A 66 -6.64 4.99 8.46
N ILE A 67 -7.12 4.31 7.43
CA ILE A 67 -6.28 3.91 6.28
C ILE A 67 -5.70 5.13 5.56
N ALA A 68 -6.51 6.15 5.30
CA ALA A 68 -6.06 7.37 4.66
C ALA A 68 -4.93 8.04 5.46
N LEU A 69 -5.04 8.07 6.78
CA LEU A 69 -4.01 8.61 7.66
C LEU A 69 -2.71 7.78 7.63
N ILE A 70 -2.82 6.45 7.65
CA ILE A 70 -1.67 5.54 7.55
C ILE A 70 -0.94 5.75 6.22
N ILE A 71 -1.68 5.82 5.12
CA ILE A 71 -1.11 6.06 3.79
C ILE A 71 -0.44 7.43 3.75
N PHE A 72 -1.10 8.48 4.27
CA PHE A 72 -0.55 9.82 4.30
C PHE A 72 0.79 9.87 5.05
N ILE A 73 0.83 9.33 6.27
CA ILE A 73 2.06 9.26 7.08
C ILE A 73 3.14 8.44 6.35
N GLY A 74 2.73 7.34 5.68
CA GLY A 74 3.64 6.51 4.89
C GLY A 74 4.29 7.23 3.71
N GLN A 75 3.63 8.25 3.14
CA GLN A 75 4.14 9.01 2.01
C GLN A 75 5.02 10.20 2.40
N ILE A 76 5.10 10.57 3.68
CA ILE A 76 5.91 11.70 4.14
C ILE A 76 7.39 11.51 3.74
N ASP A 77 7.95 10.31 3.95
CA ASP A 77 9.33 9.99 3.56
C ASP A 77 9.57 10.21 2.07
N ASN A 78 8.67 9.69 1.25
CA ASN A 78 8.77 9.79 -0.20
C ASN A 78 8.66 11.24 -0.68
N PHE A 79 7.77 12.03 -0.07
CA PHE A 79 7.58 13.43 -0.42
C PHE A 79 8.76 14.31 0.01
N LEU A 80 9.32 14.05 1.20
CA LEU A 80 10.46 14.80 1.73
C LEU A 80 11.81 14.29 1.25
N GLY A 81 11.85 13.15 0.54
CA GLY A 81 13.10 12.54 0.06
C GLY A 81 13.97 11.99 1.19
N VAL A 82 13.38 11.64 2.33
CA VAL A 82 14.09 11.11 3.50
C VAL A 82 13.86 9.62 3.67
N LYS A 83 14.72 8.95 4.42
CA LYS A 83 14.55 7.54 4.81
C LYS A 83 14.52 7.46 6.33
N THR A 84 13.35 7.19 6.88
CA THR A 84 13.23 6.88 8.31
C THR A 84 13.33 5.37 8.56
N PRO A 85 13.80 4.94 9.73
CA PRO A 85 13.79 3.54 10.10
C PRO A 85 12.39 2.93 9.98
N ALA A 86 12.33 1.66 9.60
CA ALA A 86 11.06 0.94 9.58
C ALA A 86 10.50 0.83 11.01
N THR A 87 9.26 1.24 11.20
CA THR A 87 8.55 1.20 12.47
C THR A 87 7.30 0.34 12.36
N GLU A 88 6.88 -0.26 13.47
CA GLU A 88 5.72 -1.15 13.48
C GLU A 88 4.38 -0.41 13.33
N THR A 89 4.35 0.87 13.70
CA THR A 89 3.12 1.67 13.64
C THR A 89 3.34 3.02 12.98
N ALA A 90 2.28 3.54 12.32
CA ALA A 90 2.29 4.88 11.73
C ALA A 90 2.52 5.97 12.80
N ALA A 91 2.04 5.76 14.03
CA ALA A 91 2.27 6.70 15.14
C ALA A 91 3.75 6.78 15.51
N GLN A 92 4.44 5.64 15.63
CA GLN A 92 5.88 5.62 15.89
C GLN A 92 6.68 6.29 14.76
N LYS A 93 6.26 6.04 13.51
CA LYS A 93 6.87 6.71 12.36
C LYS A 93 6.70 8.22 12.43
N PHE A 94 5.50 8.69 12.74
CA PHE A 94 5.21 10.12 12.88
C PHE A 94 6.03 10.77 14.01
N LEU A 95 6.10 10.12 15.17
CA LEU A 95 6.92 10.59 16.29
C LEU A 95 8.41 10.61 15.95
N GLY A 96 8.88 9.67 15.13
CA GLY A 96 10.26 9.58 14.68
C GLY A 96 10.75 10.84 13.95
N TYR A 97 9.87 11.55 13.24
CA TYR A 97 10.24 12.81 12.59
C TYR A 97 10.63 13.92 13.56
N PHE A 98 10.14 13.89 14.79
CA PHE A 98 10.45 14.89 15.82
C PHE A 98 11.72 14.56 16.62
N HIS A 99 12.13 13.29 16.64
CA HIS A 99 13.28 12.83 17.42
C HIS A 99 14.57 12.65 16.61
N GLY A 100 14.49 12.60 15.30
CA GLY A 100 15.57 12.07 14.47
C GLY A 100 16.27 13.06 13.55
N GLY A 101 16.18 14.37 13.72
CA GLY A 101 16.94 15.34 12.91
C GLY A 101 17.00 14.96 11.43
N PHE A 102 15.90 15.01 10.69
CA PHE A 102 15.87 14.66 9.28
C PHE A 102 16.19 15.87 8.40
N THR A 103 16.90 15.63 7.32
CA THR A 103 17.24 16.66 6.32
C THR A 103 16.38 16.44 5.06
N PRO A 104 15.33 17.25 4.86
CA PRO A 104 14.50 17.15 3.66
C PRO A 104 15.29 17.45 2.39
N ASP A 105 15.04 16.67 1.34
CA ASP A 105 15.58 16.94 0.02
C ASP A 105 14.64 17.87 -0.76
N PHE A 106 15.03 19.12 -0.90
CA PHE A 106 14.25 20.13 -1.61
C PHE A 106 13.98 19.75 -3.08
N HIS A 107 14.90 19.02 -3.71
CA HIS A 107 14.70 18.56 -5.08
C HIS A 107 13.50 17.59 -5.16
N THR A 108 13.45 16.60 -4.29
CA THR A 108 12.34 15.65 -4.21
C THR A 108 11.02 16.34 -3.86
N ILE A 109 11.05 17.33 -2.95
CA ILE A 109 9.87 18.12 -2.61
C ILE A 109 9.33 18.86 -3.83
N ILE A 110 10.17 19.50 -4.62
CA ILE A 110 9.76 20.21 -5.84
C ILE A 110 9.10 19.25 -6.82
N LEU A 111 9.66 18.05 -7.03
CA LEU A 111 9.06 17.05 -7.89
C LEU A 111 7.67 16.63 -7.37
N GLY A 112 7.55 16.41 -6.07
CA GLY A 112 6.26 16.09 -5.42
C GLY A 112 5.23 17.22 -5.60
N LEU A 113 5.66 18.49 -5.42
CA LEU A 113 4.79 19.65 -5.63
C LEU A 113 4.34 19.80 -7.07
N VAL A 114 5.18 19.48 -8.06
CA VAL A 114 4.80 19.47 -9.48
C VAL A 114 3.71 18.45 -9.74
N VAL A 115 3.81 17.24 -9.17
CA VAL A 115 2.77 16.21 -9.32
C VAL A 115 1.47 16.68 -8.67
N ILE A 116 1.52 17.14 -7.42
CA ILE A 116 0.34 17.63 -6.69
C ILE A 116 -0.29 18.81 -7.42
N GLY A 117 0.50 19.78 -7.82
CA GLY A 117 0.03 20.95 -8.59
C GLY A 117 -0.66 20.51 -9.89
N THR A 118 -0.05 19.59 -10.64
CA THR A 118 -0.67 19.05 -11.86
C THR A 118 -2.03 18.41 -11.56
N MET A 119 -2.13 17.62 -10.48
CA MET A 119 -3.39 16.96 -10.13
C MET A 119 -4.49 17.96 -9.70
N ILE A 120 -4.12 19.06 -9.04
CA ILE A 120 -5.07 20.08 -8.58
C ILE A 120 -5.53 20.97 -9.75
N PHE A 121 -4.61 21.42 -10.61
CA PHE A 121 -4.91 22.38 -11.66
C PHE A 121 -5.36 21.75 -12.98
N TRP A 122 -5.25 20.41 -13.13
CA TRP A 122 -5.67 19.74 -14.35
C TRP A 122 -7.19 19.76 -14.52
N PRO A 123 -7.71 20.25 -15.68
CA PRO A 123 -9.15 20.37 -15.88
C PRO A 123 -9.85 19.01 -15.85
N PRO A 124 -10.94 18.84 -15.06
CA PRO A 124 -11.67 17.57 -14.99
C PRO A 124 -12.15 17.03 -16.33
N LYS A 125 -12.47 17.92 -17.26
CA LYS A 125 -12.93 17.57 -18.63
C LYS A 125 -11.87 16.78 -19.42
N TRP A 126 -10.59 16.98 -19.14
CA TRP A 126 -9.50 16.31 -19.85
C TRP A 126 -9.04 15.05 -19.14
N ASN A 127 -9.40 14.88 -17.88
CA ASN A 127 -8.98 13.74 -17.07
C ASN A 127 -9.45 12.39 -17.63
N ALA A 128 -10.58 12.37 -18.35
CA ALA A 128 -11.10 11.16 -18.99
C ALA A 128 -10.23 10.70 -20.18
N ARG A 129 -9.53 11.63 -20.87
CA ARG A 129 -8.67 11.30 -22.02
C ARG A 129 -7.21 11.17 -21.61
N PHE A 130 -6.78 12.00 -20.68
CA PHE A 130 -5.41 12.04 -20.20
C PHE A 130 -5.40 12.24 -18.68
N PRO A 131 -5.16 11.18 -17.91
CA PRO A 131 -5.19 11.25 -16.44
C PRO A 131 -4.18 12.24 -15.89
N ALA A 132 -4.60 13.10 -14.97
CA ALA A 132 -3.74 14.09 -14.31
C ALA A 132 -2.51 13.47 -13.65
N SER A 133 -2.67 12.29 -13.05
CA SER A 133 -1.58 11.54 -12.43
C SER A 133 -0.49 11.14 -13.43
N LEU A 134 -0.89 10.70 -14.63
CA LEU A 134 0.06 10.33 -15.68
C LEU A 134 0.85 11.57 -16.16
N LEU A 135 0.16 12.69 -16.37
CA LEU A 135 0.81 13.94 -16.73
C LEU A 135 1.78 14.40 -15.63
N GLY A 136 1.37 14.34 -14.37
CA GLY A 136 2.20 14.69 -13.23
C GLY A 136 3.49 13.87 -13.18
N ILE A 137 3.40 12.57 -13.40
CA ILE A 137 4.58 11.66 -13.46
C ILE A 137 5.50 12.06 -14.63
N ILE A 138 4.95 12.30 -15.81
CA ILE A 138 5.74 12.71 -16.99
C ILE A 138 6.47 14.04 -16.72
N LEU A 139 5.76 15.04 -16.19
CA LEU A 139 6.35 16.34 -15.87
C LEU A 139 7.43 16.26 -14.81
N ALA A 140 7.18 15.50 -13.72
CA ALA A 140 8.18 15.30 -12.67
C ALA A 140 9.41 14.54 -13.20
N THR A 141 9.23 13.55 -14.06
CA THR A 141 10.32 12.79 -14.69
C THR A 141 11.14 13.69 -15.60
N LEU A 142 10.51 14.48 -16.46
CA LEU A 142 11.19 15.45 -17.33
C LEU A 142 11.95 16.49 -16.52
N LEU A 143 11.35 17.03 -15.48
CA LEU A 143 11.96 17.99 -14.60
C LEU A 143 13.19 17.41 -13.90
N ASN A 144 13.07 16.20 -13.37
CA ASN A 144 14.19 15.50 -12.75
C ASN A 144 15.34 15.25 -13.74
N TRP A 145 15.00 14.88 -14.98
CA TRP A 145 16.00 14.69 -16.03
C TRP A 145 16.74 15.98 -16.40
N ILE A 146 15.99 17.09 -16.52
CA ILE A 146 16.57 18.41 -16.83
C ILE A 146 17.47 18.91 -15.68
N LEU A 147 16.99 18.78 -14.44
CA LEU A 147 17.71 19.26 -13.26
C LEU A 147 18.86 18.33 -12.85
N ARG A 148 18.94 17.11 -13.43
CA ARG A 148 19.93 16.08 -13.08
C ARG A 148 20.01 15.82 -11.57
N GLY A 149 18.88 15.90 -10.90
CA GLY A 149 18.81 15.79 -9.44
C GLY A 149 18.98 14.35 -8.93
N PRO A 150 19.33 14.19 -7.65
CA PRO A 150 19.56 12.90 -7.01
C PRO A 150 18.26 12.18 -6.60
N ALA A 151 17.12 12.49 -7.23
CA ALA A 151 15.86 11.86 -6.85
C ALA A 151 15.96 10.32 -6.89
N PRO A 152 15.45 9.62 -5.87
CA PRO A 152 15.43 8.17 -5.87
C PRO A 152 14.69 7.64 -7.09
N MET A 153 15.35 6.83 -7.89
CA MET A 153 14.72 6.18 -9.05
C MET A 153 14.21 4.80 -8.66
N ILE A 154 13.15 4.37 -9.32
CA ILE A 154 12.71 2.98 -9.27
C ILE A 154 13.85 2.12 -9.81
N GLY A 155 14.26 1.11 -9.03
CA GLY A 155 15.29 0.18 -9.46
C GLY A 155 14.90 -0.61 -10.72
N THR A 156 15.72 -1.56 -11.12
CA THR A 156 15.44 -2.40 -12.28
C THR A 156 14.13 -3.15 -12.11
N ILE A 157 13.19 -2.95 -13.02
CA ILE A 157 11.95 -3.71 -13.06
C ILE A 157 12.27 -5.14 -13.46
N PRO A 158 11.86 -6.16 -12.69
CA PRO A 158 12.09 -7.54 -13.06
C PRO A 158 11.51 -7.85 -14.43
N GLN A 159 12.31 -8.38 -15.33
CA GLN A 159 11.89 -8.73 -16.70
C GLN A 159 11.09 -10.04 -16.73
N SER A 160 11.05 -10.79 -15.63
CA SER A 160 10.32 -12.04 -15.50
C SER A 160 9.12 -11.87 -14.60
N LEU A 161 7.96 -12.35 -15.03
CA LEU A 161 6.75 -12.45 -14.20
C LEU A 161 6.90 -13.50 -13.09
N ILE A 162 7.87 -14.39 -13.24
CA ILE A 162 8.16 -15.43 -12.27
C ILE A 162 9.41 -15.02 -11.51
N LEU A 163 9.22 -14.59 -10.26
CA LEU A 163 10.33 -14.26 -9.36
C LEU A 163 11.25 -15.46 -9.15
N GLN A 164 12.55 -15.21 -9.09
CA GLN A 164 13.55 -16.26 -8.83
C GLN A 164 13.41 -16.81 -7.41
N SER A 165 13.06 -15.96 -6.42
CA SER A 165 12.73 -16.39 -5.08
C SER A 165 11.24 -16.72 -4.99
N ARG A 166 10.93 -18.00 -4.87
CA ARG A 166 9.57 -18.52 -4.69
C ARG A 166 9.42 -19.10 -3.31
N LEU A 167 8.18 -19.18 -2.84
CA LEU A 167 7.88 -19.95 -1.65
C LEU A 167 8.28 -21.42 -1.90
N SER A 168 9.26 -21.88 -1.15
CA SER A 168 9.64 -23.29 -1.08
C SER A 168 9.23 -23.85 0.27
N LEU A 169 8.72 -25.06 0.30
CA LEU A 169 8.36 -25.72 1.57
C LEU A 169 9.55 -25.85 2.51
N SER A 170 10.78 -25.88 1.97
CA SER A 170 12.02 -25.90 2.76
C SER A 170 12.32 -24.57 3.44
N ASN A 171 11.81 -23.45 2.90
CA ASN A 171 12.09 -22.10 3.40
C ASN A 171 10.95 -21.55 4.28
N VAL A 172 9.88 -22.32 4.46
CA VAL A 172 8.80 -21.93 5.37
C VAL A 172 9.30 -22.01 6.81
N PRO A 173 9.22 -20.92 7.58
CA PRO A 173 9.63 -20.92 8.99
C PRO A 173 8.60 -21.63 9.87
N TRP A 174 8.56 -22.96 9.81
CA TRP A 174 7.55 -23.80 10.50
C TRP A 174 7.49 -23.54 12.00
N SER A 175 8.64 -23.25 12.63
CA SER A 175 8.71 -22.95 14.06
C SER A 175 8.04 -21.63 14.45
N HIS A 176 7.90 -20.70 13.49
CA HIS A 176 7.32 -19.37 13.71
C HIS A 176 5.90 -19.24 13.19
N LEU A 177 5.28 -20.33 12.70
CA LEU A 177 3.90 -20.29 12.20
C LEU A 177 2.89 -19.60 13.13
N PRO A 178 2.93 -19.80 14.45
CA PRO A 178 2.02 -19.11 15.37
C PRO A 178 2.11 -17.57 15.29
N GLU A 179 3.28 -17.03 14.97
CA GLU A 179 3.52 -15.59 14.86
C GLU A 179 2.87 -15.00 13.60
N PHE A 180 2.64 -15.81 12.58
CA PHE A 180 1.94 -15.40 11.34
C PHE A 180 0.43 -15.33 11.50
N VAL A 181 -0.16 -15.87 12.56
CA VAL A 181 -1.63 -15.88 12.75
C VAL A 181 -2.19 -14.46 12.78
N ALA A 182 -1.63 -13.58 13.62
CA ALA A 182 -2.12 -12.21 13.74
C ALA A 182 -1.96 -11.39 12.45
N PRO A 183 -0.79 -11.35 11.77
CA PRO A 183 -0.64 -10.69 10.47
C PRO A 183 -1.56 -11.28 9.41
N THR A 184 -1.70 -12.60 9.35
CA THR A 184 -2.58 -13.28 8.38
C THR A 184 -4.04 -12.88 8.58
N LEU A 185 -4.53 -12.89 9.83
CA LEU A 185 -5.90 -12.46 10.13
C LEU A 185 -6.10 -10.99 9.78
N THR A 186 -5.12 -10.15 10.05
CA THR A 186 -5.17 -8.72 9.69
C THR A 186 -5.26 -8.54 8.18
N ILE A 187 -4.40 -9.20 7.39
CA ILE A 187 -4.44 -9.13 5.92
C ILE A 187 -5.77 -9.68 5.40
N THR A 188 -6.25 -10.79 5.97
CA THR A 188 -7.54 -11.40 5.60
C THR A 188 -8.70 -10.44 5.86
N ALA A 189 -8.74 -9.83 7.05
CA ALA A 189 -9.79 -8.89 7.41
C ALA A 189 -9.75 -7.63 6.53
N LEU A 190 -8.56 -7.05 6.32
CA LEU A 190 -8.38 -5.92 5.42
C LEU A 190 -8.83 -6.27 4.00
N GLY A 191 -8.36 -7.38 3.45
CA GLY A 191 -8.72 -7.82 2.10
C GLY A 191 -10.22 -8.10 1.93
N ALA A 192 -10.85 -8.72 2.94
CA ALA A 192 -12.28 -8.96 2.93
C ALA A 192 -13.08 -7.65 2.95
N VAL A 193 -12.75 -6.73 3.86
CA VAL A 193 -13.45 -5.44 3.99
C VAL A 193 -13.25 -4.60 2.73
N GLU A 194 -12.03 -4.45 2.24
CA GLU A 194 -11.74 -3.67 1.03
C GLU A 194 -12.45 -4.24 -0.20
N SER A 195 -12.40 -5.56 -0.41
CA SER A 195 -13.07 -6.20 -1.53
C SER A 195 -14.58 -5.99 -1.51
N LEU A 196 -15.19 -6.06 -0.34
CA LEU A 196 -16.64 -5.91 -0.21
C LEU A 196 -17.07 -4.45 -0.30
N LEU A 197 -16.27 -3.51 0.21
CA LEU A 197 -16.52 -2.07 0.03
C LEU A 197 -16.40 -1.67 -1.44
N CYS A 198 -15.37 -2.13 -2.16
CA CYS A 198 -15.25 -1.89 -3.60
C CYS A 198 -16.45 -2.45 -4.36
N GLY A 199 -16.91 -3.66 -4.01
CA GLY A 199 -18.10 -4.27 -4.60
C GLY A 199 -19.37 -3.47 -4.34
N ALA A 200 -19.55 -2.95 -3.13
CA ALA A 200 -20.71 -2.15 -2.75
C ALA A 200 -20.74 -0.79 -3.48
N VAL A 201 -19.59 -0.14 -3.63
CA VAL A 201 -19.49 1.15 -4.35
C VAL A 201 -19.66 0.96 -5.85
N GLY A 202 -19.09 -0.11 -6.42
CA GLY A 202 -19.19 -0.38 -7.86
C GLY A 202 -20.53 -0.91 -8.34
N SER A 203 -21.43 -1.29 -7.43
CA SER A 203 -22.78 -1.79 -7.75
C SER A 203 -23.88 -0.72 -7.71
N ASN A 204 -23.55 0.48 -7.28
CA ASN A 204 -24.41 1.67 -7.31
C ASN A 204 -24.04 2.55 -8.50
#